data_06809b1031fc2e94221239a5c5585294
#
_entry.id   06809b1031fc2e94221239a5c5585294
#
_cell.length_a   1.000
_cell.length_b   1.000
_cell.length_c   1.000
_cell.angle_alpha   90.00
_cell.angle_beta   90.00
_cell.angle_gamma   90.00
#
_symmetry.space_group_name_H-M   'P 1'
#
loop_
_entity.id
_entity.type
_entity.pdbx_description
1 polymer ?
#
loop_
_entity_poly.entity_id
_entity_poly.type
_entity_poly.pdbx_seq_one_letter_code
_entity_poly.pdbx_strand_id
1 'polypeptide(L)'
;MIYMIISFYYTGHEIAVHTKTHRSSISYWKKAPYTDLFKEIVEVRELMESKGIKNVVGYRNPYLQTAGDTLFTLLKDYNFKYDSSLPTAPHAYWWPYTFDHAVPYCSIKPCPKSKFVGSLFASCYLFIASRKTN
;
A
#
# COMPACT_ATOMS: atom_id res chain seq x y z
N MET A 1 7.09 4.04 19.29
CA MET A 1 6.71 3.39 18.01
C MET A 1 7.83 3.46 16.97
N ILE A 2 8.40 4.63 16.65
CA ILE A 2 9.44 4.76 15.60
C ILE A 2 10.67 3.88 15.85
N TYR A 3 11.15 3.79 17.09
CA TYR A 3 12.32 2.96 17.45
C TYR A 3 12.11 1.46 17.17
N MET A 4 10.88 0.97 17.33
CA MET A 4 10.55 -0.41 17.02
C MET A 4 10.60 -0.66 15.50
N ILE A 5 10.09 0.26 14.69
CA ILE A 5 10.17 0.18 13.23
C ILE A 5 11.63 0.18 12.76
N ILE A 6 12.46 1.06 13.36
CA ILE A 6 13.90 1.12 13.07
C ILE A 6 14.57 -0.22 13.41
N SER A 7 14.24 -0.82 14.55
CA SER A 7 14.78 -2.14 14.95
C SER A 7 14.41 -3.21 13.92
N PHE A 8 13.16 -3.28 13.48
CA PHE A 8 12.74 -4.22 12.45
C PHE A 8 13.47 -3.99 11.12
N TYR A 9 13.68 -2.73 10.74
CA TYR A 9 14.43 -2.41 9.53
C TYR A 9 15.87 -2.94 9.59
N TYR A 10 16.59 -2.70 10.69
CA TYR A 10 17.97 -3.17 10.84
C TYR A 10 18.10 -4.67 11.05
N THR A 11 17.03 -5.37 11.41
CA THR A 11 17.00 -6.85 11.45
C THR A 11 16.58 -7.46 10.09
N GLY A 12 16.50 -6.65 9.02
CA GLY A 12 16.26 -7.11 7.66
C GLY A 12 14.80 -7.25 7.26
N HIS A 13 13.87 -6.69 8.05
CA HIS A 13 12.45 -6.67 7.65
C HIS A 13 12.20 -5.56 6.63
N GLU A 14 11.28 -5.83 5.69
CA GLU A 14 10.76 -4.80 4.84
C GLU A 14 9.81 -3.90 5.63
N ILE A 15 9.95 -2.58 5.44
CA ILE A 15 9.05 -1.59 6.04
C ILE A 15 8.20 -0.98 4.94
N ALA A 16 6.90 -0.98 5.15
CA ALA A 16 5.91 -0.40 4.24
C ALA A 16 5.02 0.62 4.96
N VAL A 17 4.40 1.51 4.20
CA VAL A 17 3.51 2.53 4.75
C VAL A 17 2.13 1.95 5.07
N HIS A 18 1.59 2.30 6.24
CA HIS A 18 0.23 1.97 6.67
C HIS A 18 -0.49 3.19 7.26
N THR A 19 -0.34 4.34 6.63
CA THR A 19 -0.89 5.65 6.98
C THR A 19 -0.36 6.27 8.28
N LYS A 20 -0.60 7.58 8.43
CA LYS A 20 -0.16 8.39 9.57
C LYS A 20 -1.07 8.22 10.79
N THR A 21 -2.36 8.33 10.56
CA THR A 21 -3.35 8.42 11.63
C THR A 21 -4.15 7.15 11.84
N HIS A 22 -4.20 6.26 10.85
CA HIS A 22 -5.03 5.05 10.87
C HIS A 22 -6.47 5.34 11.35
N ARG A 23 -7.11 6.37 10.79
CA ARG A 23 -8.47 6.77 11.19
C ARG A 23 -9.43 5.58 11.13
N SER A 24 -10.24 5.43 12.16
CA SER A 24 -11.20 4.33 12.30
C SER A 24 -12.42 4.44 11.36
N SER A 25 -12.51 5.50 10.55
CA SER A 25 -13.60 5.73 9.62
C SER A 25 -13.34 5.11 8.24
N ILE A 26 -14.00 4.02 7.92
CA ILE A 26 -13.98 3.42 6.57
C ILE A 26 -14.49 4.43 5.52
N SER A 27 -15.51 5.22 5.86
CA SER A 27 -16.07 6.25 4.96
C SER A 27 -15.05 7.34 4.61
N TYR A 28 -14.15 7.67 5.54
CA TYR A 28 -13.06 8.59 5.25
C TYR A 28 -12.14 8.02 4.17
N TRP A 29 -11.63 6.80 4.35
CA TRP A 29 -10.72 6.16 3.40
C TRP A 29 -11.36 5.97 2.02
N LYS A 30 -12.65 5.64 1.99
CA LYS A 30 -13.40 5.47 0.75
C LYS A 30 -13.47 6.74 -0.11
N LYS A 31 -13.47 7.92 0.52
CA LYS A 31 -13.68 9.22 -0.13
C LYS A 31 -12.49 10.16 0.01
N ALA A 32 -11.39 9.68 0.56
CA ALA A 32 -10.22 10.51 0.85
C ALA A 32 -9.72 11.22 -0.42
N PRO A 33 -9.62 12.56 -0.42
CA PRO A 33 -9.08 13.30 -1.54
C PRO A 33 -7.55 13.09 -1.63
N TYR A 34 -7.00 13.40 -2.77
CA TYR A 34 -5.57 13.24 -3.06
C TYR A 34 -4.68 13.93 -2.00
N THR A 35 -5.05 15.15 -1.58
CA THR A 35 -4.30 15.92 -0.59
C THR A 35 -4.26 15.26 0.79
N ASP A 36 -5.34 14.60 1.19
CA ASP A 36 -5.40 13.88 2.46
C ASP A 36 -4.58 12.58 2.38
N LEU A 37 -4.71 11.86 1.28
CA LEU A 37 -3.89 10.67 1.03
C LEU A 37 -2.40 11.01 0.99
N PHE A 38 -2.02 12.15 0.42
CA PHE A 38 -0.64 12.64 0.44
C PHE A 38 -0.11 12.75 1.87
N LYS A 39 -0.84 13.42 2.76
CA LYS A 39 -0.46 13.59 4.17
C LYS A 39 -0.40 12.27 4.95
N GLU A 40 -1.29 11.36 4.61
CA GLU A 40 -1.38 10.06 5.29
C GLU A 40 -0.33 9.06 4.81
N ILE A 41 0.16 9.19 3.60
CA ILE A 41 1.00 8.18 2.94
C ILE A 41 2.40 8.71 2.64
N VAL A 42 2.48 9.80 1.87
CA VAL A 42 3.77 10.31 1.38
C VAL A 42 4.57 10.96 2.50
N GLU A 43 3.95 11.83 3.31
CA GLU A 43 4.64 12.44 4.46
C GLU A 43 5.14 11.39 5.46
N VAL A 44 4.43 10.26 5.61
CA VAL A 44 4.89 9.16 6.48
C VAL A 44 6.12 8.49 5.90
N ARG A 45 6.16 8.23 4.60
CA ARG A 45 7.34 7.70 3.94
C ARG A 45 8.53 8.63 4.11
N GLU A 46 8.34 9.91 3.83
CA GLU A 46 9.38 10.93 3.99
C GLU A 46 9.91 10.99 5.44
N LEU A 47 9.01 10.89 6.41
CA LEU A 47 9.41 10.81 7.81
C LEU A 47 10.23 9.55 8.11
N MET A 48 9.84 8.40 7.60
CA MET A 48 10.61 7.16 7.74
C MET A 48 12.00 7.28 7.11
N GLU A 49 12.07 7.81 5.90
CA GLU A 49 13.31 8.03 5.16
C GLU A 49 14.24 9.02 5.88
N SER A 50 13.69 10.09 6.49
CA SER A 50 14.46 11.04 7.31
C SER A 50 15.05 10.40 8.58
N LYS A 51 14.52 9.26 9.01
CA LYS A 51 15.04 8.46 10.14
C LYS A 51 15.98 7.33 9.70
N GLY A 52 16.38 7.31 8.43
CA GLY A 52 17.33 6.34 7.89
C GLY A 52 16.71 5.05 7.36
N ILE A 53 15.39 4.89 7.39
CA ILE A 53 14.69 3.75 6.80
C ILE A 53 14.60 3.98 5.29
N LYS A 54 15.32 3.19 4.50
CA LYS A 54 15.38 3.33 3.04
C LYS A 54 14.49 2.29 2.35
N ASN A 55 14.18 2.54 1.07
CA ASN A 55 13.40 1.63 0.24
C ASN A 55 11.98 1.34 0.77
N VAL A 56 11.33 2.38 1.29
CA VAL A 56 9.92 2.30 1.70
C VAL A 56 9.05 2.40 0.44
N VAL A 57 8.78 1.27 -0.19
CA VAL A 57 8.17 1.18 -1.53
C VAL A 57 6.79 0.54 -1.53
N GLY A 58 6.37 -0.02 -0.43
CA GLY A 58 5.08 -0.69 -0.27
C GLY A 58 4.05 0.11 0.49
N TYR A 59 2.78 -0.16 0.20
CA TYR A 59 1.64 0.45 0.88
C TYR A 59 0.53 -0.56 1.18
N ARG A 60 -0.19 -0.33 2.28
CA ARG A 60 -1.48 -0.99 2.58
C ARG A 60 -2.42 0.01 3.23
N ASN A 61 -3.67 0.07 2.74
CA ASN A 61 -4.68 0.96 3.31
C ASN A 61 -5.34 0.35 4.55
N PRO A 62 -5.68 1.16 5.56
CA PRO A 62 -6.51 0.71 6.68
C PRO A 62 -7.81 0.08 6.20
N TYR A 63 -8.23 -1.00 6.85
CA TYR A 63 -9.44 -1.77 6.52
C TYR A 63 -9.48 -2.29 5.08
N LEU A 64 -8.36 -2.29 4.36
CA LEU A 64 -8.28 -2.59 2.92
C LEU A 64 -9.19 -1.67 2.05
N GLN A 65 -9.64 -0.54 2.62
CA GLN A 65 -10.55 0.37 1.96
C GLN A 65 -9.81 1.39 1.10
N THR A 66 -9.80 1.20 -0.20
CA THR A 66 -9.17 2.14 -1.14
C THR A 66 -10.09 3.30 -1.50
N ALA A 67 -9.50 4.40 -1.96
CA ALA A 67 -10.19 5.52 -2.59
C ALA A 67 -10.26 5.38 -4.12
N GLY A 68 -10.20 4.16 -4.63
CA GLY A 68 -10.19 3.89 -6.08
C GLY A 68 -9.01 4.55 -6.78
N ASP A 69 -9.25 5.11 -7.98
CA ASP A 69 -8.20 5.70 -8.82
C ASP A 69 -7.38 6.79 -8.12
N THR A 70 -7.98 7.54 -7.21
CA THR A 70 -7.28 8.61 -6.45
C THR A 70 -6.09 8.05 -5.67
N LEU A 71 -6.27 6.92 -4.99
CA LEU A 71 -5.19 6.27 -4.26
C LEU A 71 -4.10 5.77 -5.21
N PHE A 72 -4.48 5.04 -6.25
CA PHE A 72 -3.50 4.42 -7.15
C PHE A 72 -2.74 5.45 -7.99
N THR A 73 -3.38 6.58 -8.35
CA THR A 73 -2.71 7.72 -8.97
C THR A 73 -1.62 8.27 -8.04
N LEU A 74 -1.93 8.50 -6.76
CA LEU A 74 -0.95 8.97 -5.79
C LEU A 74 0.21 7.99 -5.62
N LEU A 75 -0.07 6.71 -5.48
CA LEU A 75 0.98 5.70 -5.32
C LEU A 75 1.92 5.66 -6.54
N LYS A 76 1.38 5.81 -7.74
CA LYS A 76 2.13 5.90 -8.98
C LYS A 76 2.99 7.18 -9.03
N ASP A 77 2.39 8.34 -8.77
CA ASP A 77 3.06 9.65 -8.82
C ASP A 77 4.28 9.70 -7.88
N TYR A 78 4.19 8.99 -6.76
CA TYR A 78 5.27 8.89 -5.77
C TYR A 78 6.08 7.60 -5.86
N ASN A 79 6.02 6.88 -6.97
CA ASN A 79 6.84 5.70 -7.26
C ASN A 79 6.76 4.58 -6.21
N PHE A 80 5.60 4.36 -5.59
CA PHE A 80 5.37 3.13 -4.84
C PHE A 80 5.42 1.93 -5.80
N LYS A 81 5.98 0.82 -5.34
CA LYS A 81 6.17 -0.37 -6.17
C LYS A 81 5.01 -1.35 -6.06
N TYR A 82 4.36 -1.39 -4.90
CA TYR A 82 3.21 -2.27 -4.71
C TYR A 82 2.20 -1.70 -3.72
N ASP A 83 0.96 -2.13 -3.89
CA ASP A 83 -0.15 -1.96 -2.96
C ASP A 83 -0.65 -3.32 -2.48
N SER A 84 -0.96 -3.43 -1.21
CA SER A 84 -1.50 -4.65 -0.60
C SER A 84 -2.90 -4.42 -0.01
N SER A 85 -3.71 -3.58 -0.66
CA SER A 85 -5.05 -3.22 -0.18
C SER A 85 -6.19 -3.95 -0.87
N LEU A 86 -5.97 -4.58 -2.03
CA LEU A 86 -7.02 -5.27 -2.79
C LEU A 86 -7.06 -6.76 -2.40
N PRO A 87 -8.08 -7.22 -1.66
CA PRO A 87 -8.21 -8.62 -1.29
C PRO A 87 -8.52 -9.50 -2.51
N THR A 88 -8.03 -10.72 -2.50
CA THR A 88 -8.35 -11.73 -3.52
C THR A 88 -9.80 -12.23 -3.38
N ALA A 89 -10.32 -12.86 -4.41
CA ALA A 89 -11.59 -13.57 -4.32
C ALA A 89 -11.54 -14.67 -3.24
N PRO A 90 -12.65 -14.94 -2.53
CA PRO A 90 -12.72 -16.06 -1.60
C PRO A 90 -12.30 -17.36 -2.29
N HIS A 91 -11.48 -18.16 -1.60
CA HIS A 91 -10.98 -19.45 -2.10
C HIS A 91 -10.11 -19.38 -3.38
N ALA A 92 -9.66 -18.18 -3.78
CA ALA A 92 -8.77 -18.02 -4.91
C ALA A 92 -7.37 -17.59 -4.45
N TYR A 93 -6.35 -18.31 -4.93
CA TYR A 93 -4.95 -17.95 -4.74
C TYR A 93 -4.50 -17.21 -5.99
N TRP A 94 -4.27 -15.89 -5.85
CA TRP A 94 -3.81 -15.08 -6.96
C TRP A 94 -2.37 -14.67 -6.77
N TRP A 95 -1.64 -14.69 -7.86
CA TRP A 95 -0.33 -14.09 -7.92
C TRP A 95 -0.44 -12.57 -7.87
N PRO A 96 0.60 -11.86 -7.41
CA PRO A 96 0.67 -10.42 -7.60
C PRO A 96 0.45 -10.08 -9.07
N TYR A 97 -0.32 -9.04 -9.34
CA TYR A 97 -0.65 -8.60 -10.70
C TYR A 97 -0.43 -7.08 -10.84
N THR A 98 -0.32 -6.61 -12.08
CA THR A 98 -0.22 -5.19 -12.41
C THR A 98 -1.57 -4.66 -12.88
N PHE A 99 -1.72 -3.34 -12.87
CA PHE A 99 -2.90 -2.67 -13.40
C PHE A 99 -2.85 -2.42 -14.92
N ASP A 100 -1.94 -3.07 -15.64
CA ASP A 100 -1.90 -3.01 -17.11
C ASP A 100 -3.14 -3.63 -17.75
N HIS A 101 -3.75 -4.54 -17.04
CA HIS A 101 -5.01 -5.18 -17.39
C HIS A 101 -6.13 -4.78 -16.43
N ALA A 102 -7.37 -5.16 -16.76
CA ALA A 102 -8.49 -4.95 -15.86
C ALA A 102 -8.27 -5.67 -14.53
N VAL A 103 -8.63 -5.02 -13.41
CA VAL A 103 -8.56 -5.65 -12.09
C VAL A 103 -9.42 -6.90 -12.09
N PRO A 104 -8.86 -8.09 -11.88
CA PRO A 104 -9.60 -9.34 -12.04
C PRO A 104 -10.71 -9.51 -11.00
N TYR A 105 -10.52 -8.92 -9.82
CA TYR A 105 -11.51 -8.97 -8.74
C TYR A 105 -11.37 -7.77 -7.81
N CYS A 106 -12.49 -7.17 -7.45
CA CYS A 106 -12.51 -6.09 -6.48
C CYS A 106 -13.83 -6.12 -5.69
N SER A 107 -13.75 -6.58 -4.45
CA SER A 107 -14.90 -6.70 -3.54
C SER A 107 -15.22 -5.42 -2.79
N ILE A 108 -14.20 -4.60 -2.50
CA ILE A 108 -14.34 -3.40 -1.68
C ILE A 108 -14.36 -2.16 -2.60
N LYS A 109 -15.52 -1.54 -2.72
CA LYS A 109 -15.73 -0.35 -3.58
C LYS A 109 -15.23 0.93 -2.91
N PRO A 110 -14.69 1.92 -3.69
CA PRO A 110 -14.55 1.95 -5.14
C PRO A 110 -13.37 1.13 -5.65
N CYS A 111 -13.59 0.45 -6.77
CA CYS A 111 -12.53 -0.26 -7.47
C CYS A 111 -11.77 0.69 -8.38
N PRO A 112 -10.46 0.48 -8.59
CA PRO A 112 -9.73 1.21 -9.61
C PRO A 112 -10.29 0.86 -10.99
N LYS A 113 -10.44 1.88 -11.83
CA LYS A 113 -10.95 1.76 -13.21
C LYS A 113 -9.90 2.10 -14.25
N SER A 114 -8.94 2.93 -13.87
CA SER A 114 -7.88 3.39 -14.74
C SER A 114 -6.81 2.31 -14.91
N LYS A 115 -6.26 2.23 -16.12
CA LYS A 115 -5.05 1.44 -16.36
C LYS A 115 -3.85 2.22 -15.85
N PHE A 116 -3.18 1.70 -14.85
CA PHE A 116 -1.95 2.26 -14.33
C PHE A 116 -0.76 1.54 -14.97
N VAL A 117 -0.44 1.90 -16.22
CA VAL A 117 0.62 1.27 -17.00
C VAL A 117 1.98 1.41 -16.30
N GLY A 118 2.60 0.27 -16.07
CA GLY A 118 3.98 0.15 -15.60
C GLY A 118 4.21 0.34 -14.11
N SER A 119 4.48 -0.73 -13.41
CA SER A 119 5.18 -0.82 -12.12
C SER A 119 4.43 -0.82 -10.79
N LEU A 120 3.13 -0.62 -10.71
CA LEU A 120 2.43 -0.83 -9.45
C LEU A 120 1.86 -2.27 -9.41
N PHE A 121 2.40 -3.10 -8.52
CA PHE A 121 1.86 -4.43 -8.28
C PHE A 121 0.77 -4.37 -7.22
N ALA A 122 -0.40 -4.94 -7.50
CA ALA A 122 -1.39 -5.20 -6.47
C ALA A 122 -1.22 -6.63 -5.97
N SER A 123 -1.10 -6.79 -4.66
CA SER A 123 -0.99 -8.09 -4.02
C SER A 123 -1.74 -8.06 -2.70
N CYS A 124 -2.66 -8.98 -2.53
CA CYS A 124 -3.29 -9.23 -1.24
C CYS A 124 -2.87 -10.57 -0.64
N TYR A 125 -1.61 -10.95 -0.81
CA TYR A 125 -1.04 -11.99 0.00
C TYR A 125 -0.52 -11.40 1.31
N LEU A 126 -0.88 -12.01 2.41
CA LEU A 126 -0.16 -11.88 3.66
C LEU A 126 1.27 -12.40 3.40
N PHE A 127 2.18 -11.52 3.00
CA PHE A 127 3.60 -11.83 3.09
C PHE A 127 3.93 -11.86 4.59
N ILE A 128 3.82 -13.02 5.19
CA ILE A 128 4.58 -13.34 6.39
C ILE A 128 6.03 -13.19 5.96
N ALA A 129 6.73 -12.23 6.59
CA ALA A 129 8.11 -11.91 6.29
C ALA A 129 8.94 -13.20 6.13
N SER A 130 9.30 -13.52 4.90
CA SER A 130 10.29 -14.55 4.63
C SER A 130 11.63 -14.01 5.10
N ARG A 131 12.20 -14.58 6.17
CA ARG A 131 13.61 -14.38 6.49
C ARG A 131 14.42 -14.74 5.25
N LYS A 132 15.19 -13.80 4.73
CA LYS A 132 16.31 -14.17 3.86
C LYS A 132 17.27 -14.99 4.73
N THR A 133 17.22 -16.30 4.57
CA THR A 133 18.35 -17.16 4.97
C THR A 133 19.47 -16.89 3.98
N ASN A 134 20.59 -16.42 4.49
CA ASN A 134 21.86 -16.35 3.76
C ASN A 134 22.28 -17.74 3.32
#